data_56a229f9c4eead2974478e46ffbec1d4
#
_entry.id   56a229f9c4eead2974478e46ffbec1d4
#
_cell.length_a   1.000
_cell.length_b   1.000
_cell.length_c   1.000
_cell.angle_alpha   90.00
_cell.angle_beta   90.00
_cell.angle_gamma   90.00
#
_symmetry.space_group_name_H-M   'P 1'
#
loop_
_entity.id
_entity.type
_entity.pdbx_description
1 polymer ?
#
loop_
_entity_poly.entity_id
_entity_poly.type
_entity_poly.pdbx_seq_one_letter_code
_entity_poly.pdbx_strand_id
1 'polypeptide(L)'
;MLYLAAFIITLILSLIITPVVIKLSHHLNFVDQPGVRKINKKVTATAGGTAIFLAFMIPLRFFLPANQTIKGIMIGGTFMLILGLLDDKFEISAPIKFVGQIIGALILIYYGVKINFITNPFGGFIYLGIYTVPFTVFWIVSIINTINLIDGLDGLAAGVSIIAVLTLFAVALQENQVIAPMLAVLLAGSCFGFLKYNFNPAKIFMGDTGSMFIGYIIAAVSITGALKSAAAVTIFVPMLALAVPIMDTTFAIIRRIFNDRPIGEADHGHIHHRLLAIGMNQKQAVISVYVISAILGTIAFVINGIKFDHALIIFVSVILIIIYGAKRLGIFSVELPQEGCSLEDS
;
A
#
# COMPACT_ATOMS: atom_id res chain seq x y z
N MET A 1 -0.99 -14.50 -22.01
CA MET A 1 -2.46 -14.57 -22.17
C MET A 1 -3.19 -14.75 -20.85
N LEU A 2 -2.79 -15.71 -19.98
CA LEU A 2 -3.50 -15.98 -18.70
C LEU A 2 -3.54 -14.76 -17.77
N TYR A 3 -2.41 -14.07 -17.54
CA TYR A 3 -2.36 -12.85 -16.70
C TYR A 3 -3.23 -11.72 -17.24
N LEU A 4 -3.28 -11.52 -18.56
CA LEU A 4 -4.14 -10.51 -19.17
C LEU A 4 -5.63 -10.84 -18.95
N ALA A 5 -6.02 -12.10 -19.12
CA ALA A 5 -7.38 -12.55 -18.83
C ALA A 5 -7.75 -12.35 -17.36
N ALA A 6 -6.85 -12.69 -16.44
CA ALA A 6 -7.06 -12.49 -15.01
C ALA A 6 -7.24 -10.98 -14.68
N PHE A 7 -6.40 -10.10 -15.24
CA PHE A 7 -6.52 -8.65 -15.10
C PHE A 7 -7.86 -8.13 -15.59
N ILE A 8 -8.26 -8.51 -16.84
CA ILE A 8 -9.51 -8.04 -17.44
C ILE A 8 -10.72 -8.52 -16.63
N ILE A 9 -10.73 -9.77 -16.19
CA ILE A 9 -11.83 -10.33 -15.39
C ILE A 9 -11.96 -9.59 -14.05
N THR A 10 -10.88 -9.37 -13.31
CA THR A 10 -10.92 -8.65 -12.04
C THR A 10 -11.30 -7.18 -12.22
N LEU A 11 -10.81 -6.54 -13.27
CA LEU A 11 -11.18 -5.17 -13.61
C LEU A 11 -12.69 -5.05 -13.90
N ILE A 12 -13.24 -5.94 -14.73
CA ILE A 12 -14.68 -5.93 -15.05
C ILE A 12 -15.51 -6.22 -13.80
N LEU A 13 -15.12 -7.21 -13.00
CA LEU A 13 -15.82 -7.52 -11.75
C LEU A 13 -15.80 -6.32 -10.79
N SER A 14 -14.66 -5.66 -10.61
CA SER A 14 -14.56 -4.47 -9.78
C SER A 14 -15.43 -3.33 -10.28
N LEU A 15 -15.48 -3.10 -11.61
CA LEU A 15 -16.35 -2.10 -12.22
C LEU A 15 -17.84 -2.38 -12.00
N ILE A 16 -18.25 -3.65 -11.96
CA ILE A 16 -19.64 -4.06 -11.73
C ILE A 16 -19.99 -4.04 -10.25
N ILE A 17 -19.10 -4.54 -9.39
CA ILE A 17 -19.34 -4.70 -7.94
C ILE A 17 -19.32 -3.34 -7.23
N THR A 18 -18.42 -2.42 -7.61
CA THR A 18 -18.26 -1.13 -6.90
C THR A 18 -19.56 -0.30 -6.86
N PRO A 19 -20.34 -0.13 -7.93
CA PRO A 19 -21.64 0.57 -7.85
C PRO A 19 -22.65 -0.12 -6.92
N VAL A 20 -22.61 -1.45 -6.82
CA VAL A 20 -23.48 -2.20 -5.90
C VAL A 20 -23.06 -1.92 -4.45
N VAL A 21 -21.73 -1.93 -4.18
CA VAL A 21 -21.19 -1.60 -2.84
C VAL A 21 -21.53 -0.16 -2.47
N ILE A 22 -21.45 0.82 -3.40
CA ILE A 22 -21.87 2.21 -3.13
C ILE A 22 -23.31 2.26 -2.63
N LYS A 23 -24.25 1.61 -3.32
CA LYS A 23 -25.66 1.57 -2.90
C LYS A 23 -25.85 0.89 -1.55
N LEU A 24 -25.16 -0.24 -1.33
CA LEU A 24 -25.23 -0.99 -0.09
C LEU A 24 -24.63 -0.20 1.08
N SER A 25 -23.53 0.51 0.87
CA SER A 25 -22.90 1.37 1.89
C SER A 25 -23.86 2.47 2.35
N HIS A 26 -24.56 3.13 1.44
CA HIS A 26 -25.57 4.11 1.82
C HIS A 26 -26.74 3.48 2.59
N HIS A 27 -27.20 2.30 2.19
CA HIS A 27 -28.28 1.60 2.87
C HIS A 27 -27.91 1.12 4.29
N LEU A 28 -26.66 0.66 4.47
CA LEU A 28 -26.14 0.15 5.75
C LEU A 28 -25.49 1.23 6.63
N ASN A 29 -25.56 2.52 6.22
CA ASN A 29 -24.90 3.64 6.91
C ASN A 29 -23.37 3.47 7.06
N PHE A 30 -22.71 2.89 6.05
CA PHE A 30 -21.27 2.97 5.87
C PHE A 30 -20.94 4.20 5.03
N VAL A 31 -21.03 5.39 5.65
CA VAL A 31 -20.83 6.67 4.97
C VAL A 31 -19.97 7.59 5.81
N ASP A 32 -19.06 8.28 5.15
CA ASP A 32 -18.30 9.36 5.76
C ASP A 32 -19.10 10.67 5.64
N GLN A 33 -19.35 11.31 6.78
CA GLN A 33 -20.05 12.58 6.84
C GLN A 33 -19.07 13.75 6.69
N PRO A 34 -19.43 14.82 5.97
CA PRO A 34 -18.59 16.00 5.87
C PRO A 34 -18.38 16.61 7.26
N GLY A 35 -17.15 17.06 7.53
CA GLY A 35 -16.77 17.69 8.81
C GLY A 35 -15.87 18.89 8.56
N VAL A 36 -15.79 19.78 9.56
CA VAL A 36 -15.01 21.05 9.49
C VAL A 36 -13.53 20.79 9.16
N ARG A 37 -12.99 19.64 9.56
CA ARG A 37 -11.58 19.24 9.33
C ARG A 37 -11.38 18.31 8.14
N LYS A 38 -12.46 17.92 7.43
CA LYS A 38 -12.41 16.96 6.32
C LYS A 38 -12.37 17.68 4.98
N ILE A 39 -11.53 17.19 4.06
CA ILE A 39 -11.42 17.70 2.70
C ILE A 39 -12.72 17.48 1.93
N ASN A 40 -13.45 16.44 2.29
CA ASN A 40 -14.71 16.05 1.64
C ASN A 40 -15.88 16.92 2.10
N LYS A 41 -16.62 17.49 1.11
CA LYS A 41 -17.78 18.37 1.33
C LYS A 41 -19.14 17.67 1.17
N LYS A 42 -19.14 16.37 0.83
CA LYS A 42 -20.36 15.59 0.56
C LYS A 42 -20.34 14.28 1.34
N VAL A 43 -21.51 13.77 1.70
CA VAL A 43 -21.65 12.41 2.23
C VAL A 43 -21.16 11.41 1.19
N THR A 44 -20.12 10.66 1.51
CA THR A 44 -19.47 9.72 0.59
C THR A 44 -19.51 8.32 1.19
N ALA A 45 -19.86 7.33 0.37
CA ALA A 45 -19.84 5.93 0.76
C ALA A 45 -18.42 5.51 1.21
N THR A 46 -18.31 4.68 2.26
CA THR A 46 -17.08 4.01 2.70
C THR A 46 -17.17 2.51 2.45
N ALA A 47 -16.24 1.72 2.99
CA ALA A 47 -16.17 0.27 2.79
C ALA A 47 -15.96 -0.17 1.33
N GLY A 48 -15.34 0.70 0.50
CA GLY A 48 -14.99 0.38 -0.88
C GLY A 48 -14.04 -0.80 -1.01
N GLY A 49 -13.28 -1.09 0.03
CA GLY A 49 -12.46 -2.28 0.15
C GLY A 49 -13.22 -3.59 -0.06
N THR A 50 -14.52 -3.63 0.27
CA THR A 50 -15.37 -4.80 -0.01
C THR A 50 -15.45 -5.10 -1.51
N ALA A 51 -15.54 -4.07 -2.36
CA ALA A 51 -15.56 -4.25 -3.81
C ALA A 51 -14.23 -4.79 -4.34
N ILE A 52 -13.11 -4.25 -3.84
CA ILE A 52 -11.77 -4.71 -4.20
C ILE A 52 -11.58 -6.17 -3.76
N PHE A 53 -11.97 -6.50 -2.52
CA PHE A 53 -11.89 -7.85 -1.97
C PHE A 53 -12.67 -8.87 -2.82
N LEU A 54 -13.92 -8.60 -3.12
CA LEU A 54 -14.75 -9.52 -3.90
C LEU A 54 -14.21 -9.69 -5.33
N ALA A 55 -13.81 -8.58 -5.97
CA ALA A 55 -13.25 -8.61 -7.30
C ALA A 55 -11.90 -9.36 -7.36
N PHE A 56 -11.13 -9.40 -6.28
CA PHE A 56 -9.90 -10.16 -6.14
C PHE A 56 -10.16 -11.63 -5.78
N MET A 57 -10.96 -11.90 -4.73
CA MET A 57 -11.11 -13.24 -4.15
C MET A 57 -11.89 -14.20 -5.05
N ILE A 58 -12.90 -13.70 -5.78
CA ILE A 58 -13.69 -14.56 -6.66
C ILE A 58 -12.80 -15.16 -7.76
N PRO A 59 -12.05 -14.37 -8.57
CA PRO A 59 -11.17 -14.91 -9.59
C PRO A 59 -9.96 -15.70 -9.04
N LEU A 60 -9.46 -15.33 -7.87
CA LEU A 60 -8.34 -16.02 -7.21
C LEU A 60 -8.56 -17.54 -7.18
N ARG A 61 -9.80 -17.97 -6.87
CA ARG A 61 -10.15 -19.40 -6.77
C ARG A 61 -10.09 -20.13 -8.10
N PHE A 62 -10.28 -19.44 -9.22
CA PHE A 62 -10.28 -20.01 -10.56
C PHE A 62 -8.89 -20.00 -11.22
N PHE A 63 -8.07 -18.99 -10.92
CA PHE A 63 -6.75 -18.82 -11.54
C PHE A 63 -5.61 -19.51 -10.81
N LEU A 64 -5.77 -19.81 -9.52
CA LEU A 64 -4.74 -20.46 -8.71
C LEU A 64 -5.27 -21.71 -8.00
N PRO A 65 -4.47 -22.79 -7.95
CA PRO A 65 -4.83 -24.02 -7.26
C PRO A 65 -4.91 -23.77 -5.75
N ALA A 66 -5.80 -24.49 -5.08
CA ALA A 66 -5.97 -24.43 -3.62
C ALA A 66 -4.78 -25.09 -2.91
N ASN A 67 -3.67 -24.37 -2.78
CA ASN A 67 -2.51 -24.76 -1.99
C ASN A 67 -2.50 -24.01 -0.63
N GLN A 68 -1.53 -24.32 0.24
CA GLN A 68 -1.43 -23.72 1.57
C GLN A 68 -1.28 -22.17 1.48
N THR A 69 -0.43 -21.68 0.59
CA THR A 69 -0.25 -20.23 0.39
C THR A 69 -1.57 -19.54 0.05
N ILE A 70 -2.34 -20.10 -0.91
CA ILE A 70 -3.62 -19.52 -1.32
C ILE A 70 -4.67 -19.60 -0.20
N LYS A 71 -4.68 -20.70 0.57
CA LYS A 71 -5.56 -20.79 1.77
C LYS A 71 -5.24 -19.70 2.78
N GLY A 72 -3.94 -19.46 3.07
CA GLY A 72 -3.50 -18.39 3.96
C GLY A 72 -3.93 -17.00 3.49
N ILE A 73 -3.81 -16.74 2.18
CA ILE A 73 -4.23 -15.47 1.57
C ILE A 73 -5.75 -15.31 1.67
N MET A 74 -6.54 -16.36 1.40
CA MET A 74 -8.00 -16.30 1.48
C MET A 74 -8.48 -16.09 2.91
N ILE A 75 -7.99 -16.87 3.86
CA ILE A 75 -8.42 -16.80 5.27
C ILE A 75 -7.98 -15.48 5.89
N GLY A 76 -6.70 -15.13 5.76
CA GLY A 76 -6.17 -13.89 6.33
C GLY A 76 -6.69 -12.64 5.63
N GLY A 77 -6.88 -12.67 4.30
CA GLY A 77 -7.51 -11.58 3.57
C GLY A 77 -8.97 -11.36 3.97
N THR A 78 -9.73 -12.45 4.21
CA THR A 78 -11.09 -12.35 4.77
C THR A 78 -11.08 -11.80 6.20
N PHE A 79 -10.11 -12.22 7.01
CA PHE A 79 -9.93 -11.67 8.35
C PHE A 79 -9.60 -10.16 8.31
N MET A 80 -8.71 -9.72 7.40
CA MET A 80 -8.41 -8.30 7.21
C MET A 80 -9.62 -7.49 6.73
N LEU A 81 -10.44 -8.05 5.83
CA LEU A 81 -11.70 -7.43 5.42
C LEU A 81 -12.63 -7.20 6.62
N ILE A 82 -12.83 -8.23 7.45
CA ILE A 82 -13.71 -8.16 8.63
C ILE A 82 -13.16 -7.12 9.61
N LEU A 83 -11.87 -7.14 9.91
CA LEU A 83 -11.22 -6.18 10.79
C LEU A 83 -11.42 -4.74 10.28
N GLY A 84 -11.23 -4.51 8.99
CA GLY A 84 -11.42 -3.21 8.37
C GLY A 84 -12.88 -2.75 8.37
N LEU A 85 -13.84 -3.65 8.12
CA LEU A 85 -15.26 -3.33 8.21
C LEU A 85 -15.68 -2.94 9.64
N LEU A 86 -15.12 -3.61 10.65
CA LEU A 86 -15.34 -3.25 12.05
C LEU A 86 -14.74 -1.88 12.37
N ASP A 87 -13.57 -1.57 11.83
CA ASP A 87 -12.93 -0.27 12.00
C ASP A 87 -13.72 0.85 11.31
N ASP A 88 -14.09 0.68 10.04
CA ASP A 88 -14.91 1.63 9.28
C ASP A 88 -16.28 1.91 9.94
N LYS A 89 -16.80 0.96 10.74
CA LYS A 89 -18.12 1.09 11.38
C LYS A 89 -18.05 1.61 12.81
N PHE A 90 -17.04 1.18 13.57
CA PHE A 90 -17.00 1.37 15.04
C PHE A 90 -15.79 2.19 15.51
N GLU A 91 -14.91 2.60 14.58
CA GLU A 91 -13.68 3.36 14.87
C GLU A 91 -12.88 2.68 16.01
N ILE A 92 -12.45 1.43 15.79
CA ILE A 92 -11.74 0.65 16.80
C ILE A 92 -10.41 1.29 17.18
N SER A 93 -9.99 1.14 18.44
CA SER A 93 -8.75 1.75 18.92
C SER A 93 -7.50 1.20 18.21
N ALA A 94 -6.49 2.05 18.03
CA ALA A 94 -5.26 1.70 17.35
C ALA A 94 -4.56 0.43 17.91
N PRO A 95 -4.51 0.17 19.25
CA PRO A 95 -3.95 -1.06 19.77
C PRO A 95 -4.73 -2.32 19.33
N ILE A 96 -6.06 -2.28 19.31
CA ILE A 96 -6.89 -3.41 18.88
C ILE A 96 -6.66 -3.68 17.40
N LYS A 97 -6.64 -2.63 16.59
CA LYS A 97 -6.32 -2.70 15.16
C LYS A 97 -4.94 -3.33 14.92
N PHE A 98 -3.93 -2.90 15.67
CA PHE A 98 -2.57 -3.43 15.59
C PHE A 98 -2.49 -4.93 15.95
N VAL A 99 -3.16 -5.35 17.03
CA VAL A 99 -3.27 -6.77 17.40
C VAL A 99 -3.95 -7.59 16.30
N GLY A 100 -5.03 -7.06 15.71
CA GLY A 100 -5.70 -7.70 14.58
C GLY A 100 -4.77 -7.88 13.38
N GLN A 101 -3.97 -6.88 13.04
CA GLN A 101 -2.98 -6.97 11.96
C GLN A 101 -1.92 -8.04 12.25
N ILE A 102 -1.46 -8.16 13.51
CA ILE A 102 -0.53 -9.23 13.93
C ILE A 102 -1.19 -10.60 13.73
N ILE A 103 -2.45 -10.78 14.12
CA ILE A 103 -3.18 -12.04 13.91
C ILE A 103 -3.24 -12.37 12.41
N GLY A 104 -3.57 -11.40 11.55
CA GLY A 104 -3.56 -11.60 10.11
C GLY A 104 -2.19 -11.99 9.57
N ALA A 105 -1.11 -11.40 10.06
CA ALA A 105 0.25 -11.77 9.70
C ALA A 105 0.59 -13.21 10.14
N LEU A 106 0.19 -13.60 11.36
CA LEU A 106 0.38 -14.96 11.86
C LEU A 106 -0.41 -16.00 11.05
N ILE A 107 -1.58 -15.66 10.52
CA ILE A 107 -2.32 -16.53 9.59
C ILE A 107 -1.47 -16.80 8.34
N LEU A 108 -0.88 -15.77 7.68
CA LEU A 108 0.01 -15.99 6.53
C LEU A 108 1.20 -16.88 6.88
N ILE A 109 1.84 -16.61 8.00
CA ILE A 109 3.02 -17.37 8.47
C ILE A 109 2.67 -18.84 8.70
N TYR A 110 1.54 -19.13 9.35
CA TYR A 110 1.04 -20.47 9.59
C TYR A 110 0.86 -21.26 8.28
N TYR A 111 0.37 -20.59 7.23
CA TYR A 111 0.20 -21.18 5.90
C TYR A 111 1.47 -21.11 5.03
N GLY A 112 2.64 -20.82 5.62
CA GLY A 112 3.94 -20.92 4.96
C GLY A 112 4.40 -19.69 4.19
N VAL A 113 3.69 -18.56 4.28
CA VAL A 113 4.12 -17.29 3.70
C VAL A 113 4.97 -16.55 4.75
N LYS A 114 6.29 -16.74 4.68
CA LYS A 114 7.25 -16.20 5.65
C LYS A 114 8.60 -15.91 5.01
N ILE A 115 9.34 -14.97 5.60
CA ILE A 115 10.68 -14.56 5.20
C ILE A 115 11.68 -15.39 5.98
N ASN A 116 12.31 -16.40 5.35
CA ASN A 116 13.25 -17.29 6.03
C ASN A 116 14.70 -16.76 6.01
N PHE A 117 15.03 -15.93 5.02
CA PHE A 117 16.35 -15.36 4.82
C PHE A 117 16.23 -13.98 4.16
N ILE A 118 17.26 -13.19 4.31
CA ILE A 118 17.49 -11.94 3.58
C ILE A 118 18.83 -12.04 2.86
N THR A 119 18.99 -11.28 1.79
CA THR A 119 20.26 -11.25 1.07
C THR A 119 21.32 -10.53 1.89
N ASN A 120 22.50 -11.14 1.97
CA ASN A 120 23.68 -10.53 2.60
C ASN A 120 24.36 -9.60 1.59
N PRO A 121 24.55 -8.31 1.91
CA PRO A 121 25.28 -7.37 1.06
C PRO A 121 26.72 -7.77 0.72
N PHE A 122 27.33 -8.63 1.54
CA PHE A 122 28.68 -9.14 1.31
C PHE A 122 28.73 -10.52 0.64
N GLY A 123 27.58 -10.99 0.12
CA GLY A 123 27.42 -12.27 -0.57
C GLY A 123 26.70 -13.34 0.26
N GLY A 124 25.90 -14.17 -0.40
CA GLY A 124 25.11 -15.24 0.22
C GLY A 124 23.85 -14.77 0.94
N PHE A 125 23.39 -15.58 1.89
CA PHE A 125 22.12 -15.36 2.61
C PHE A 125 22.33 -15.31 4.12
N ILE A 126 21.60 -14.42 4.78
CA ILE A 126 21.45 -14.39 6.23
C ILE A 126 20.14 -15.10 6.56
N TYR A 127 20.23 -16.31 7.11
CA TYR A 127 19.08 -17.06 7.58
C TYR A 127 18.57 -16.51 8.91
N LEU A 128 17.28 -16.17 8.95
CA LEU A 128 16.68 -15.52 10.11
C LEU A 128 16.43 -16.46 11.29
N GLY A 129 16.35 -17.78 11.06
CA GLY A 129 16.15 -18.75 12.13
C GLY A 129 14.94 -18.42 13.02
N ILE A 130 15.19 -18.17 14.31
CA ILE A 130 14.18 -17.79 15.30
C ILE A 130 13.54 -16.42 15.01
N TYR A 131 14.23 -15.56 14.29
CA TYR A 131 13.72 -14.23 13.90
C TYR A 131 12.80 -14.24 12.67
N THR A 132 12.60 -15.39 12.01
CA THR A 132 11.70 -15.55 10.86
C THR A 132 10.29 -15.01 11.17
N VAL A 133 9.71 -15.41 12.30
CA VAL A 133 8.34 -15.00 12.67
C VAL A 133 8.28 -13.51 12.99
N PRO A 134 9.06 -12.96 13.95
CA PRO A 134 8.97 -11.55 14.29
C PRO A 134 9.31 -10.63 13.11
N PHE A 135 10.28 -10.98 12.27
CA PHE A 135 10.63 -10.20 11.09
C PHE A 135 9.50 -10.22 10.04
N THR A 136 8.88 -11.37 9.81
CA THR A 136 7.76 -11.49 8.87
C THR A 136 6.52 -10.72 9.37
N VAL A 137 6.20 -10.80 10.67
CA VAL A 137 5.12 -10.02 11.28
C VAL A 137 5.39 -8.53 11.10
N PHE A 138 6.60 -8.07 11.46
CA PHE A 138 7.01 -6.68 11.28
C PHE A 138 6.83 -6.22 9.83
N TRP A 139 7.27 -7.00 8.85
CA TRP A 139 7.15 -6.69 7.44
C TRP A 139 5.69 -6.53 7.00
N ILE A 140 4.84 -7.52 7.32
CA ILE A 140 3.42 -7.51 6.93
C ILE A 140 2.68 -6.34 7.57
N VAL A 141 2.83 -6.16 8.88
CA VAL A 141 2.17 -5.08 9.63
C VAL A 141 2.65 -3.71 9.15
N SER A 142 3.95 -3.55 8.85
CA SER A 142 4.49 -2.31 8.30
C SER A 142 3.85 -1.96 6.96
N ILE A 143 3.73 -2.90 6.03
CA ILE A 143 3.10 -2.65 4.73
C ILE A 143 1.61 -2.32 4.90
N ILE A 144 0.88 -3.05 5.75
CA ILE A 144 -0.53 -2.75 6.02
C ILE A 144 -0.70 -1.31 6.51
N ASN A 145 0.07 -0.90 7.53
CA ASN A 145 -0.03 0.46 8.06
C ASN A 145 0.46 1.52 7.07
N THR A 146 1.47 1.21 6.27
CA THR A 146 1.98 2.09 5.23
C THR A 146 0.91 2.40 4.17
N ILE A 147 0.16 1.39 3.70
CA ILE A 147 -0.95 1.60 2.75
C ILE A 147 -2.13 2.30 3.42
N ASN A 148 -2.39 2.01 4.68
CA ASN A 148 -3.45 2.66 5.43
C ASN A 148 -3.17 4.17 5.64
N LEU A 149 -1.93 4.54 5.98
CA LEU A 149 -1.56 5.94 6.20
C LEU A 149 -1.53 6.80 4.92
N ILE A 150 -1.26 6.21 3.75
CA ILE A 150 -1.29 6.96 2.49
C ILE A 150 -2.71 7.17 1.95
N ASP A 151 -3.73 6.52 2.52
CA ASP A 151 -5.14 6.65 2.09
C ASP A 151 -5.79 7.96 2.60
N GLY A 152 -5.11 9.10 2.33
CA GLY A 152 -5.56 10.43 2.76
C GLY A 152 -6.20 11.28 1.64
N LEU A 153 -6.08 10.89 0.37
CA LEU A 153 -6.66 11.62 -0.79
C LEU A 153 -7.36 10.66 -1.75
N ASP A 154 -8.39 11.17 -2.42
CA ASP A 154 -9.16 10.44 -3.43
C ASP A 154 -8.25 9.79 -4.48
N GLY A 155 -8.28 8.46 -4.56
CA GLY A 155 -7.50 7.67 -5.51
C GLY A 155 -6.05 7.42 -5.13
N LEU A 156 -5.48 8.09 -4.13
CA LEU A 156 -4.06 8.04 -3.84
C LEU A 156 -3.59 6.61 -3.51
N ALA A 157 -4.17 5.99 -2.49
CA ALA A 157 -3.77 4.66 -2.06
C ALA A 157 -4.03 3.59 -3.13
N ALA A 158 -5.18 3.66 -3.81
CA ALA A 158 -5.50 2.72 -4.88
C ALA A 158 -4.48 2.80 -6.03
N GLY A 159 -4.15 4.00 -6.51
CA GLY A 159 -3.23 4.16 -7.63
C GLY A 159 -1.78 3.83 -7.29
N VAL A 160 -1.28 4.23 -6.11
CA VAL A 160 0.06 3.84 -5.63
C VAL A 160 0.15 2.32 -5.48
N SER A 161 -0.89 1.68 -4.94
CA SER A 161 -0.96 0.22 -4.82
C SER A 161 -0.92 -0.48 -6.18
N ILE A 162 -1.63 0.06 -7.20
CA ILE A 162 -1.56 -0.45 -8.57
C ILE A 162 -0.12 -0.40 -9.11
N ILE A 163 0.55 0.73 -8.96
CA ILE A 163 1.94 0.90 -9.43
C ILE A 163 2.86 -0.08 -8.70
N ALA A 164 2.73 -0.19 -7.39
CA ALA A 164 3.53 -1.10 -6.58
C ALA A 164 3.34 -2.57 -6.99
N VAL A 165 2.10 -3.04 -7.14
CA VAL A 165 1.86 -4.43 -7.52
C VAL A 165 2.23 -4.74 -8.97
N LEU A 166 2.12 -3.76 -9.89
CA LEU A 166 2.61 -3.94 -11.27
C LEU A 166 4.14 -4.02 -11.32
N THR A 167 4.83 -3.26 -10.48
CA THR A 167 6.29 -3.39 -10.29
C THR A 167 6.64 -4.78 -9.78
N LEU A 168 5.98 -5.24 -8.71
CA LEU A 168 6.19 -6.58 -8.16
C LEU A 168 5.82 -7.69 -9.14
N PHE A 169 4.79 -7.49 -9.97
CA PHE A 169 4.43 -8.39 -11.07
C PHE A 169 5.57 -8.53 -12.07
N ALA A 170 6.13 -7.41 -12.54
CA ALA A 170 7.21 -7.42 -13.51
C ALA A 170 8.47 -8.10 -12.97
N VAL A 171 8.84 -7.82 -11.71
CA VAL A 171 9.98 -8.48 -11.04
C VAL A 171 9.73 -9.96 -10.81
N ALA A 172 8.54 -10.35 -10.36
CA ALA A 172 8.22 -11.75 -10.13
C ALA A 172 8.21 -12.58 -11.44
N LEU A 173 7.93 -11.95 -12.58
CA LEU A 173 8.09 -12.58 -13.90
C LEU A 173 9.56 -12.81 -14.26
N GLN A 174 10.47 -11.87 -13.96
CA GLN A 174 11.91 -12.06 -14.16
C GLN A 174 12.43 -13.26 -13.35
N GLU A 175 11.86 -13.49 -12.16
CA GLU A 175 12.23 -14.56 -11.24
C GLU A 175 11.49 -15.88 -11.52
N ASN A 176 10.78 -15.99 -12.65
CA ASN A 176 10.01 -17.20 -13.05
C ASN A 176 9.02 -17.69 -11.97
N GLN A 177 8.51 -16.77 -11.15
CA GLN A 177 7.50 -17.09 -10.14
C GLN A 177 6.12 -17.27 -10.81
N VAL A 178 5.26 -18.10 -10.20
CA VAL A 178 3.91 -18.36 -10.75
C VAL A 178 2.82 -17.70 -9.89
N ILE A 179 2.93 -17.82 -8.56
CA ILE A 179 1.88 -17.37 -7.63
C ILE A 179 1.88 -15.84 -7.52
N ALA A 180 3.04 -15.23 -7.26
CA ALA A 180 3.15 -13.80 -7.02
C ALA A 180 2.69 -12.95 -8.22
N PRO A 181 3.04 -13.24 -9.49
CA PRO A 181 2.54 -12.46 -10.62
C PRO A 181 1.03 -12.57 -10.75
N MET A 182 0.43 -13.73 -10.48
CA MET A 182 -1.02 -13.91 -10.56
C MET A 182 -1.72 -13.08 -9.48
N LEU A 183 -1.25 -13.13 -8.22
CA LEU A 183 -1.78 -12.31 -7.14
C LEU A 183 -1.68 -10.81 -7.46
N ALA A 184 -0.53 -10.39 -7.97
CA ALA A 184 -0.29 -9.00 -8.33
C ALA A 184 -1.26 -8.49 -9.41
N VAL A 185 -1.48 -9.29 -10.45
CA VAL A 185 -2.39 -8.95 -11.56
C VAL A 185 -3.85 -8.92 -11.12
N LEU A 186 -4.27 -9.87 -10.28
CA LEU A 186 -5.62 -9.89 -9.72
C LEU A 186 -5.87 -8.64 -8.85
N LEU A 187 -4.91 -8.25 -8.02
CA LEU A 187 -5.01 -7.04 -7.20
C LEU A 187 -4.98 -5.77 -8.07
N ALA A 188 -4.10 -5.70 -9.07
CA ALA A 188 -4.04 -4.57 -9.98
C ALA A 188 -5.40 -4.35 -10.67
N GLY A 189 -5.98 -5.40 -11.27
CA GLY A 189 -7.27 -5.30 -11.96
C GLY A 189 -8.41 -4.87 -11.02
N SER A 190 -8.48 -5.43 -9.80
CA SER A 190 -9.49 -5.05 -8.82
C SER A 190 -9.36 -3.59 -8.39
N CYS A 191 -8.12 -3.11 -8.14
CA CYS A 191 -7.86 -1.71 -7.81
C CYS A 191 -8.13 -0.76 -8.99
N PHE A 192 -7.80 -1.13 -10.23
CA PHE A 192 -8.08 -0.31 -11.41
C PHE A 192 -9.59 -0.09 -11.63
N GLY A 193 -10.40 -1.15 -11.50
CA GLY A 193 -11.84 -1.03 -11.59
C GLY A 193 -12.42 -0.15 -10.49
N PHE A 194 -11.93 -0.28 -9.27
CA PHE A 194 -12.31 0.56 -8.13
C PHE A 194 -11.90 2.02 -8.32
N LEU A 195 -10.70 2.29 -8.83
CA LEU A 195 -10.13 3.62 -9.01
C LEU A 195 -11.03 4.54 -9.86
N LYS A 196 -11.78 3.99 -10.82
CA LYS A 196 -12.78 4.74 -11.60
C LYS A 196 -13.81 5.48 -10.72
N TYR A 197 -14.15 4.90 -9.58
CA TYR A 197 -15.15 5.45 -8.66
C TYR A 197 -14.52 6.18 -7.48
N ASN A 198 -13.24 5.88 -7.17
CA ASN A 198 -12.50 6.45 -6.06
C ASN A 198 -11.63 7.65 -6.48
N PHE A 199 -11.31 7.83 -7.80
CA PHE A 199 -10.54 8.98 -8.27
C PHE A 199 -11.32 10.29 -8.12
N ASN A 200 -10.59 11.36 -7.79
CA ASN A 200 -11.19 12.67 -7.46
C ASN A 200 -12.08 13.27 -8.57
N PRO A 201 -13.34 13.66 -8.29
CA PRO A 201 -14.01 13.59 -6.99
C PRO A 201 -14.55 12.17 -6.70
N ALA A 202 -14.20 11.61 -5.56
CA ALA A 202 -14.55 10.24 -5.20
C ALA A 202 -16.06 10.08 -4.96
N LYS A 203 -16.60 8.95 -5.44
CA LYS A 203 -17.97 8.48 -5.14
C LYS A 203 -18.02 7.47 -4.02
N ILE A 204 -16.87 6.88 -3.69
CA ILE A 204 -16.67 5.91 -2.62
C ILE A 204 -15.22 5.99 -2.13
N PHE A 205 -15.02 5.95 -0.82
CA PHE A 205 -13.71 5.80 -0.20
C PHE A 205 -13.35 4.32 -0.04
N MET A 206 -12.05 4.05 -0.06
CA MET A 206 -11.51 2.71 0.16
C MET A 206 -11.82 2.22 1.56
N GLY A 207 -11.63 3.09 2.56
CA GLY A 207 -11.76 2.81 3.97
C GLY A 207 -10.64 1.91 4.51
N ASP A 208 -10.66 1.70 5.81
CA ASP A 208 -9.75 0.77 6.48
C ASP A 208 -9.94 -0.67 5.99
N THR A 209 -11.16 -1.00 5.58
CA THR A 209 -11.52 -2.24 4.89
C THR A 209 -10.62 -2.49 3.67
N GLY A 210 -10.40 -1.48 2.84
CA GLY A 210 -9.63 -1.64 1.61
C GLY A 210 -8.13 -1.50 1.82
N SER A 211 -7.70 -0.49 2.57
CA SER A 211 -6.27 -0.22 2.79
C SER A 211 -5.57 -1.37 3.53
N MET A 212 -6.20 -1.95 4.57
CA MET A 212 -5.66 -3.11 5.28
C MET A 212 -5.63 -4.36 4.40
N PHE A 213 -6.69 -4.61 3.62
CA PHE A 213 -6.72 -5.74 2.68
C PHE A 213 -5.65 -5.61 1.61
N ILE A 214 -5.55 -4.46 0.95
CA ILE A 214 -4.54 -4.21 -0.09
C ILE A 214 -3.13 -4.36 0.47
N GLY A 215 -2.85 -3.74 1.62
CA GLY A 215 -1.56 -3.84 2.29
C GLY A 215 -1.19 -5.29 2.62
N TYR A 216 -2.15 -6.08 3.09
CA TYR A 216 -1.99 -7.51 3.36
C TYR A 216 -1.63 -8.31 2.10
N ILE A 217 -2.34 -8.08 0.99
CA ILE A 217 -2.04 -8.77 -0.28
C ILE A 217 -0.71 -8.32 -0.87
N ILE A 218 -0.37 -7.01 -0.82
CA ILE A 218 0.94 -6.52 -1.27
C ILE A 218 2.08 -7.17 -0.46
N ALA A 219 1.92 -7.28 0.86
CA ALA A 219 2.88 -7.98 1.70
C ALA A 219 3.02 -9.46 1.31
N ALA A 220 1.91 -10.16 1.05
CA ALA A 220 1.94 -11.54 0.59
C ALA A 220 2.61 -11.68 -0.79
N VAL A 221 2.35 -10.77 -1.74
CA VAL A 221 3.00 -10.73 -3.06
C VAL A 221 4.51 -10.50 -2.92
N SER A 222 4.93 -9.55 -2.08
CA SER A 222 6.34 -9.25 -1.86
C SER A 222 7.11 -10.46 -1.29
N ILE A 223 6.50 -11.16 -0.32
CA ILE A 223 7.11 -12.35 0.31
C ILE A 223 7.16 -13.54 -0.66
N THR A 224 6.10 -13.76 -1.44
CA THR A 224 6.02 -14.90 -2.35
C THR A 224 6.77 -14.69 -3.67
N GLY A 225 6.96 -13.44 -4.07
CA GLY A 225 7.66 -13.05 -5.29
C GLY A 225 9.12 -12.69 -5.04
N ALA A 226 9.37 -11.44 -4.70
CA ALA A 226 10.72 -10.92 -4.61
C ALA A 226 11.56 -11.57 -3.48
N LEU A 227 10.98 -11.74 -2.28
CA LEU A 227 11.71 -12.21 -1.10
C LEU A 227 11.99 -13.74 -1.08
N LYS A 228 11.44 -14.52 -2.03
CA LYS A 228 11.78 -15.93 -2.23
C LYS A 228 12.82 -16.15 -3.33
N SER A 229 13.19 -15.11 -4.05
CA SER A 229 14.22 -15.18 -5.07
C SER A 229 15.61 -15.28 -4.45
N ALA A 230 16.49 -16.02 -5.10
CA ALA A 230 17.91 -16.07 -4.76
C ALA A 230 18.68 -14.83 -5.21
N ALA A 231 18.01 -13.86 -5.86
CA ALA A 231 18.65 -12.63 -6.31
C ALA A 231 19.13 -11.77 -5.15
N ALA A 232 20.33 -11.22 -5.29
CA ALA A 232 21.01 -10.49 -4.23
C ALA A 232 20.31 -9.19 -3.78
N VAL A 233 19.31 -8.74 -4.52
CA VAL A 233 18.61 -7.44 -4.29
C VAL A 233 17.15 -7.59 -3.82
N THR A 234 16.77 -8.77 -3.38
CA THR A 234 15.37 -9.15 -3.11
C THR A 234 14.60 -8.23 -2.15
N ILE A 235 15.27 -7.63 -1.15
CA ILE A 235 14.59 -6.73 -0.21
C ILE A 235 14.45 -5.32 -0.77
N PHE A 236 15.36 -4.88 -1.65
CA PHE A 236 15.33 -3.52 -2.21
C PHE A 236 14.15 -3.30 -3.15
N VAL A 237 13.75 -4.36 -3.87
CA VAL A 237 12.66 -4.30 -4.85
C VAL A 237 11.33 -3.92 -4.20
N PRO A 238 10.78 -4.64 -3.21
CA PRO A 238 9.53 -4.23 -2.58
C PRO A 238 9.68 -2.92 -1.80
N MET A 239 10.86 -2.61 -1.23
CA MET A 239 11.11 -1.31 -0.59
C MET A 239 11.01 -0.15 -1.58
N LEU A 240 11.55 -0.28 -2.79
CA LEU A 240 11.46 0.75 -3.82
C LEU A 240 10.08 0.79 -4.48
N ALA A 241 9.44 -0.35 -4.70
CA ALA A 241 8.08 -0.40 -5.22
C ALA A 241 7.07 0.31 -4.31
N LEU A 242 7.33 0.30 -3.00
CA LEU A 242 6.54 0.96 -1.96
C LEU A 242 7.26 2.17 -1.34
N ALA A 243 8.29 2.72 -2.01
CA ALA A 243 9.16 3.72 -1.40
C ALA A 243 8.40 4.97 -0.94
N VAL A 244 7.49 5.50 -1.77
CA VAL A 244 6.73 6.71 -1.41
C VAL A 244 5.92 6.48 -0.13
N PRO A 245 5.04 5.46 -0.03
CA PRO A 245 4.30 5.21 1.20
C PRO A 245 5.19 4.85 2.40
N ILE A 246 6.24 4.03 2.22
CA ILE A 246 7.16 3.67 3.31
C ILE A 246 7.86 4.91 3.87
N MET A 247 8.34 5.79 2.99
CA MET A 247 9.03 7.01 3.43
C MET A 247 8.10 8.01 4.08
N ASP A 248 6.89 8.18 3.56
CA ASP A 248 5.88 9.05 4.16
C ASP A 248 5.58 8.61 5.60
N THR A 249 5.37 7.31 5.81
CA THR A 249 5.18 6.72 7.14
C THR A 249 6.42 6.87 8.03
N THR A 250 7.61 6.59 7.50
CA THR A 250 8.88 6.69 8.24
C THR A 250 9.14 8.13 8.68
N PHE A 251 8.96 9.10 7.79
CA PHE A 251 9.13 10.50 8.13
C PHE A 251 8.10 11.00 9.15
N ALA A 252 6.87 10.51 9.09
CA ALA A 252 5.86 10.82 10.10
C ALA A 252 6.28 10.29 11.49
N ILE A 253 6.77 9.06 11.57
CA ILE A 253 7.29 8.47 12.82
C ILE A 253 8.49 9.27 13.34
N ILE A 254 9.48 9.53 12.48
CA ILE A 254 10.69 10.30 12.83
C ILE A 254 10.29 11.68 13.37
N ARG A 255 9.41 12.39 12.68
CA ARG A 255 8.94 13.72 13.10
C ARG A 255 8.26 13.69 14.47
N ARG A 256 7.43 12.69 14.76
CA ARG A 256 6.78 12.53 16.07
C ARG A 256 7.80 12.28 17.18
N ILE A 257 8.77 11.40 16.95
CA ILE A 257 9.85 11.10 17.93
C ILE A 257 10.67 12.35 18.22
N PHE A 258 11.08 13.11 17.19
CA PHE A 258 11.88 14.33 17.39
C PHE A 258 11.13 15.48 18.06
N ASN A 259 9.80 15.41 18.11
CA ASN A 259 8.95 16.42 18.75
C ASN A 259 8.27 15.92 20.02
N ASP A 260 8.76 14.83 20.61
CA ASP A 260 8.24 14.21 21.84
C ASP A 260 6.72 13.94 21.79
N ARG A 261 6.19 13.57 20.60
CA ARG A 261 4.78 13.24 20.40
C ARG A 261 4.56 11.72 20.34
N PRO A 262 3.41 11.24 20.82
CA PRO A 262 3.04 9.82 20.68
C PRO A 262 3.05 9.37 19.22
N ILE A 263 3.59 8.17 18.93
CA ILE A 263 3.67 7.62 17.56
C ILE A 263 2.28 7.45 16.94
N GLY A 264 1.23 7.21 17.74
CA GLY A 264 -0.16 7.04 17.28
C GLY A 264 -0.95 8.34 17.11
N GLU A 265 -0.38 9.51 17.36
CA GLU A 265 -1.07 10.78 17.19
C GLU A 265 -1.29 11.12 15.71
N ALA A 266 -2.41 11.78 15.38
CA ALA A 266 -2.66 12.24 14.03
C ALA A 266 -1.58 13.25 13.58
N ASP A 267 -1.11 13.13 12.34
CA ASP A 267 -0.06 13.97 11.77
C ASP A 267 -0.53 14.57 10.44
N HIS A 268 -0.37 15.87 10.30
CA HIS A 268 -0.70 16.60 9.07
C HIS A 268 0.53 16.85 8.17
N GLY A 269 1.70 16.30 8.51
CA GLY A 269 2.94 16.51 7.78
C GLY A 269 3.19 15.52 6.64
N HIS A 270 2.23 14.68 6.26
CA HIS A 270 2.35 13.73 5.16
C HIS A 270 2.62 14.41 3.82
N ILE A 271 3.28 13.70 2.89
CA ILE A 271 3.67 14.21 1.56
C ILE A 271 2.48 14.86 0.84
N HIS A 272 1.32 14.23 0.87
CA HIS A 272 0.13 14.74 0.20
C HIS A 272 -0.37 16.07 0.79
N HIS A 273 -0.32 16.25 2.10
CA HIS A 273 -0.65 17.54 2.74
C HIS A 273 0.34 18.64 2.36
N ARG A 274 1.63 18.31 2.25
CA ARG A 274 2.68 19.25 1.81
C ARG A 274 2.50 19.69 0.36
N LEU A 275 2.12 18.75 -0.53
CA LEU A 275 1.84 19.07 -1.93
C LEU A 275 0.63 20.01 -2.06
N LEU A 276 -0.41 19.81 -1.24
CA LEU A 276 -1.56 20.73 -1.18
C LEU A 276 -1.15 22.10 -0.64
N ALA A 277 -0.32 22.16 0.41
CA ALA A 277 0.14 23.41 1.04
C ALA A 277 1.01 24.27 0.12
N ILE A 278 1.72 23.70 -0.85
CA ILE A 278 2.46 24.44 -1.89
C ILE A 278 1.59 24.87 -3.09
N GLY A 279 0.24 24.76 -2.97
CA GLY A 279 -0.72 25.23 -3.96
C GLY A 279 -1.17 24.23 -5.02
N MET A 280 -0.77 22.94 -4.92
CA MET A 280 -1.28 21.91 -5.84
C MET A 280 -2.74 21.58 -5.50
N ASN A 281 -3.57 21.38 -6.53
CA ASN A 281 -4.89 20.79 -6.32
C ASN A 281 -4.77 19.26 -6.07
N GLN A 282 -5.84 18.65 -5.54
CA GLN A 282 -5.83 17.24 -5.15
C GLN A 282 -5.41 16.30 -6.30
N LYS A 283 -5.89 16.54 -7.53
CA LYS A 283 -5.51 15.72 -8.70
C LYS A 283 -4.02 15.85 -9.02
N GLN A 284 -3.49 17.07 -8.96
CA GLN A 284 -2.06 17.32 -9.22
C GLN A 284 -1.20 16.62 -8.18
N ALA A 285 -1.55 16.72 -6.90
CA ALA A 285 -0.82 16.06 -5.83
C ALA A 285 -0.81 14.54 -6.02
N VAL A 286 -1.97 13.93 -6.30
CA VAL A 286 -2.09 12.48 -6.54
C VAL A 286 -1.30 12.03 -7.75
N ILE A 287 -1.41 12.74 -8.89
CA ILE A 287 -0.66 12.40 -10.12
C ILE A 287 0.86 12.54 -9.89
N SER A 288 1.31 13.56 -9.16
CA SER A 288 2.73 13.73 -8.82
C SER A 288 3.26 12.53 -8.04
N VAL A 289 2.51 12.06 -7.05
CA VAL A 289 2.86 10.85 -6.28
C VAL A 289 2.88 9.60 -7.18
N TYR A 290 1.94 9.46 -8.11
CA TYR A 290 1.95 8.35 -9.07
C TYR A 290 3.20 8.36 -9.96
N VAL A 291 3.59 9.53 -10.48
CA VAL A 291 4.80 9.67 -11.31
C VAL A 291 6.04 9.28 -10.52
N ILE A 292 6.19 9.77 -9.28
CA ILE A 292 7.32 9.41 -8.42
C ILE A 292 7.31 7.90 -8.14
N SER A 293 6.16 7.32 -7.79
CA SER A 293 6.03 5.88 -7.54
C SER A 293 6.37 5.05 -8.78
N ALA A 294 5.96 5.49 -9.98
CA ALA A 294 6.27 4.79 -11.23
C ALA A 294 7.77 4.85 -11.56
N ILE A 295 8.44 5.99 -11.33
CA ILE A 295 9.90 6.11 -11.49
C ILE A 295 10.61 5.16 -10.54
N LEU A 296 10.23 5.14 -9.25
CA LEU A 296 10.84 4.27 -8.25
C LEU A 296 10.57 2.79 -8.54
N GLY A 297 9.37 2.46 -9.01
CA GLY A 297 9.02 1.12 -9.49
C GLY A 297 9.85 0.68 -10.69
N THR A 298 10.10 1.58 -11.64
CA THR A 298 10.99 1.32 -12.78
C THR A 298 12.43 1.08 -12.33
N ILE A 299 12.93 1.86 -11.39
CA ILE A 299 14.25 1.65 -10.79
C ILE A 299 14.30 0.28 -10.08
N ALA A 300 13.26 -0.08 -9.31
CA ALA A 300 13.15 -1.39 -8.65
C ALA A 300 13.24 -2.55 -9.65
N PHE A 301 12.56 -2.43 -10.79
CA PHE A 301 12.62 -3.43 -11.87
C PHE A 301 14.03 -3.53 -12.48
N VAL A 302 14.70 -2.40 -12.74
CA VAL A 302 16.04 -2.36 -13.33
C VAL A 302 17.08 -2.95 -12.37
N ILE A 303 17.05 -2.59 -11.08
CA ILE A 303 18.04 -3.10 -10.12
C ILE A 303 17.94 -4.61 -9.90
N ASN A 304 16.77 -5.22 -10.12
CA ASN A 304 16.61 -6.66 -10.01
C ASN A 304 17.42 -7.45 -11.06
N GLY A 305 17.70 -6.83 -12.20
CA GLY A 305 18.45 -7.46 -13.30
C GLY A 305 19.95 -7.20 -13.30
N ILE A 306 20.51 -6.46 -12.33
CA ILE A 306 21.93 -6.07 -12.31
C ILE A 306 22.68 -6.67 -11.10
N LYS A 307 24.04 -6.59 -11.15
CA LYS A 307 24.88 -7.05 -10.05
C LYS A 307 24.62 -6.27 -8.77
N PHE A 308 24.74 -6.97 -7.64
CA PHE A 308 24.46 -6.43 -6.31
C PHE A 308 25.15 -5.08 -6.02
N ASP A 309 26.45 -4.96 -6.32
CA ASP A 309 27.22 -3.73 -6.03
C ASP A 309 26.60 -2.51 -6.72
N HIS A 310 26.26 -2.63 -8.01
CA HIS A 310 25.61 -1.56 -8.77
C HIS A 310 24.18 -1.29 -8.24
N ALA A 311 23.43 -2.34 -7.90
CA ALA A 311 22.11 -2.21 -7.33
C ALA A 311 22.12 -1.48 -5.98
N LEU A 312 23.10 -1.78 -5.12
CA LEU A 312 23.29 -1.12 -3.83
C LEU A 312 23.62 0.38 -4.02
N ILE A 313 24.54 0.72 -4.95
CA ILE A 313 24.89 2.11 -5.24
C ILE A 313 23.64 2.88 -5.71
N ILE A 314 22.87 2.30 -6.64
CA ILE A 314 21.64 2.94 -7.14
C ILE A 314 20.63 3.09 -6.00
N PHE A 315 20.40 2.05 -5.19
CA PHE A 315 19.48 2.08 -4.06
C PHE A 315 19.84 3.18 -3.06
N VAL A 316 21.11 3.24 -2.63
CA VAL A 316 21.60 4.29 -1.71
C VAL A 316 21.44 5.68 -2.33
N SER A 317 21.80 5.85 -3.61
CA SER A 317 21.65 7.13 -4.31
C SER A 317 20.19 7.59 -4.35
N VAL A 318 19.25 6.67 -4.63
CA VAL A 318 17.81 6.98 -4.62
C VAL A 318 17.36 7.40 -3.23
N ILE A 319 17.76 6.70 -2.18
CA ILE A 319 17.41 7.07 -0.79
C ILE A 319 17.94 8.48 -0.46
N LEU A 320 19.18 8.81 -0.84
CA LEU A 320 19.76 10.13 -0.61
C LEU A 320 18.98 11.24 -1.37
N ILE A 321 18.60 10.98 -2.63
CA ILE A 321 17.78 11.90 -3.42
C ILE A 321 16.43 12.13 -2.76
N ILE A 322 15.78 11.07 -2.26
CA ILE A 322 14.48 11.18 -1.59
C ILE A 322 14.61 11.98 -0.30
N ILE A 323 15.64 11.70 0.54
CA ILE A 323 15.89 12.44 1.77
C ILE A 323 16.15 13.93 1.47
N TYR A 324 16.94 14.22 0.43
CA TYR A 324 17.18 15.60 0.00
C TYR A 324 15.89 16.28 -0.47
N GLY A 325 15.08 15.63 -1.30
CA GLY A 325 13.78 16.12 -1.73
C GLY A 325 12.81 16.36 -0.56
N ALA A 326 12.75 15.41 0.38
CA ALA A 326 11.96 15.53 1.60
C ALA A 326 12.37 16.75 2.45
N LYS A 327 13.68 16.99 2.59
CA LYS A 327 14.22 18.18 3.28
C LYS A 327 13.79 19.47 2.56
N ARG A 328 13.85 19.51 1.23
CA ARG A 328 13.42 20.66 0.42
C ARG A 328 11.92 20.94 0.53
N LEU A 329 11.10 19.91 0.63
CA LEU A 329 9.65 20.02 0.86
C LEU A 329 9.30 20.35 2.32
N GLY A 330 10.28 20.51 3.20
CA GLY A 330 10.08 20.80 4.61
C GLY A 330 9.41 19.67 5.38
N ILE A 331 9.49 18.40 4.90
CA ILE A 331 8.80 17.26 5.54
C ILE A 331 9.24 17.05 7.00
N PHE A 332 10.43 17.48 7.36
CA PHE A 332 10.97 17.39 8.73
C PHE A 332 10.53 18.56 9.63
N SER A 333 9.95 19.65 9.10
CA SER A 333 9.46 20.77 9.88
C SER A 333 8.04 20.50 10.40
N VAL A 334 7.75 20.96 11.62
CA VAL A 334 6.43 20.83 12.28
C VAL A 334 5.41 21.74 11.64
N GLU A 335 5.86 22.91 11.15
CA GLU A 335 4.98 23.91 10.53
C GLU A 335 4.75 23.55 9.05
N LEU A 336 3.47 23.53 8.65
CA LEU A 336 3.14 23.56 7.23
C LEU A 336 3.64 24.89 6.65
N PRO A 337 4.11 24.94 5.39
CA PRO A 337 4.33 26.20 4.71
C PRO A 337 3.04 27.04 4.82
N GLN A 338 3.11 28.21 5.42
CA GLN A 338 1.95 29.10 5.49
C GLN A 338 1.53 29.39 4.05
N GLU A 339 0.24 29.27 3.76
CA GLU A 339 -0.37 29.82 2.54
C GLU A 339 0.11 31.26 2.44
N GLY A 340 0.67 31.60 1.26
CA GLY A 340 1.34 32.88 1.04
C GLY A 340 0.54 34.03 1.64
N CYS A 341 1.15 34.70 2.58
CA CYS A 341 0.67 35.96 3.14
C CYS A 341 0.38 36.88 1.94
N SER A 342 -0.89 37.11 1.65
CA SER A 342 -1.36 38.08 0.67
C SER A 342 -0.67 39.38 0.96
N LEU A 343 0.09 39.86 -0.02
CA LEU A 343 0.52 41.25 -0.12
C LEU A 343 -0.74 42.14 -0.27
N GLU A 344 -1.39 42.44 0.82
CA GLU A 344 -2.34 43.51 0.97
C GLU A 344 -2.14 44.08 2.37
N ASP A 345 -1.11 44.92 2.49
CA ASP A 345 -1.02 46.06 3.41
C ASP A 345 0.23 46.87 3.03
N SER A 346 0.02 47.73 2.04
CA SER A 346 0.82 48.97 1.89
C SER A 346 0.03 49.99 1.07
#